data_5d3026846b2e646c13c23c234e067382
#
_entry.id   5d3026846b2e646c13c23c234e067382
#
_cell.length_a   1.000
_cell.length_b   1.000
_cell.length_c   1.000
_cell.angle_alpha   90.00
_cell.angle_beta   90.00
_cell.angle_gamma   90.00
#
_symmetry.space_group_name_H-M   'P 1'
#
loop_
_entity.id
_entity.type
_entity.pdbx_description
1 polymer ?
#
loop_
_entity_poly.entity_id
_entity_poly.type
_entity_poly.pdbx_seq_one_letter_code
_entity_poly.pdbx_strand_id
1 'polypeptide(L)'
;MTNNFNPKKSGAAERPQLSPEEYVAKKKAEKDAVYQMIDDAATEIVNAPESSGDYLDTQARMDRYSAANALLIYKQQPQATQLKEFRDWQEDGVKVSKGAKSLSILEPVEYAKKDGSTGIATMSKKVFDVSQTTAEDRLRRPLTVTPENLWRLCLIRLPLMWQPWRSCHPPNM
;
A
#
# COMPACT_ATOMS: atom_id res chain seq x y z
N MET A 1 43.70 12.86 31.92
CA MET A 1 42.69 11.78 32.05
C MET A 1 41.93 11.68 30.72
N THR A 2 42.37 10.77 29.86
CA THR A 2 41.84 10.59 28.51
C THR A 2 40.77 9.51 28.53
N ASN A 3 39.49 9.91 28.37
CA ASN A 3 38.37 9.01 28.24
C ASN A 3 38.39 8.35 26.84
N ASN A 4 38.82 7.11 26.80
CA ASN A 4 38.80 6.27 25.61
C ASN A 4 37.39 5.65 25.49
N PHE A 5 36.46 6.35 24.80
CA PHE A 5 35.14 5.82 24.46
C PHE A 5 35.28 4.89 23.23
N ASN A 6 35.32 3.60 23.49
CA ASN A 6 35.32 2.58 22.46
C ASN A 6 33.85 2.12 22.20
N PRO A 7 33.15 2.55 21.12
CA PRO A 7 31.83 2.03 20.82
C PRO A 7 31.98 0.59 20.35
N LYS A 8 31.50 -0.38 21.16
CA LYS A 8 31.30 -1.77 20.72
C LYS A 8 30.49 -1.77 19.43
N LYS A 9 31.12 -2.07 18.31
CA LYS A 9 30.43 -2.45 17.06
C LYS A 9 29.62 -3.70 17.37
N SER A 10 28.30 -3.53 17.51
CA SER A 10 27.35 -4.63 17.51
C SER A 10 27.52 -5.35 16.16
N GLY A 11 27.83 -6.63 16.20
CA GLY A 11 28.03 -7.48 15.02
C GLY A 11 26.73 -7.56 14.18
N ALA A 12 26.58 -6.61 13.29
CA ALA A 12 25.69 -6.76 12.16
C ALA A 12 26.39 -7.79 11.23
N ALA A 13 25.79 -8.95 11.10
CA ALA A 13 26.25 -9.93 10.12
C ALA A 13 26.41 -9.21 8.78
N GLU A 14 27.64 -9.21 8.26
CA GLU A 14 28.00 -8.56 7.01
C GLU A 14 27.16 -9.22 5.91
N ARG A 15 26.19 -8.46 5.36
CA ARG A 15 25.38 -8.97 4.25
C ARG A 15 26.33 -9.17 3.08
N PRO A 16 26.31 -10.36 2.44
CA PRO A 16 27.16 -10.60 1.30
C PRO A 16 26.87 -9.53 0.24
N GLN A 17 27.89 -8.75 -0.11
CA GLN A 17 27.79 -7.75 -1.16
C GLN A 17 27.76 -8.52 -2.49
N LEU A 18 26.56 -8.59 -3.11
CA LEU A 18 26.39 -9.11 -4.45
C LEU A 18 27.16 -8.24 -5.45
N SER A 19 27.75 -8.88 -6.46
CA SER A 19 28.33 -8.14 -7.58
C SER A 19 27.25 -7.31 -8.29
N PRO A 20 27.59 -6.20 -8.98
CA PRO A 20 26.61 -5.42 -9.73
C PRO A 20 25.79 -6.26 -10.72
N GLU A 21 26.39 -7.25 -11.35
CA GLU A 21 25.73 -8.15 -12.30
C GLU A 21 24.74 -9.08 -11.61
N GLU A 22 25.14 -9.68 -10.49
CA GLU A 22 24.26 -10.52 -9.67
C GLU A 22 23.08 -9.72 -9.10
N TYR A 23 23.30 -8.46 -8.70
CA TYR A 23 22.24 -7.59 -8.25
C TYR A 23 21.21 -7.31 -9.35
N VAL A 24 21.67 -7.00 -10.57
CA VAL A 24 20.80 -6.77 -11.73
C VAL A 24 20.02 -8.03 -12.09
N ALA A 25 20.71 -9.19 -12.13
CA ALA A 25 20.08 -10.48 -12.42
C ALA A 25 19.00 -10.81 -11.37
N LYS A 26 19.29 -10.59 -10.09
CA LYS A 26 18.34 -10.79 -9.00
C LYS A 26 17.11 -9.87 -9.14
N LYS A 27 17.32 -8.59 -9.42
CA LYS A 27 16.23 -7.64 -9.62
C LYS A 27 15.36 -7.98 -10.82
N LYS A 28 15.97 -8.47 -11.90
CA LYS A 28 15.23 -8.96 -13.06
C LYS A 28 14.40 -10.20 -12.71
N ALA A 29 14.98 -11.17 -12.03
CA ALA A 29 14.25 -12.37 -11.60
C ALA A 29 13.10 -12.03 -10.64
N GLU A 30 13.29 -11.09 -9.69
CA GLU A 30 12.22 -10.62 -8.82
C GLU A 30 11.07 -9.98 -9.62
N LYS A 31 11.39 -9.20 -10.65
CA LYS A 31 10.40 -8.58 -11.54
C LYS A 31 9.66 -9.63 -12.36
N ASP A 32 10.38 -10.56 -12.97
CA ASP A 32 9.79 -11.62 -13.79
C ASP A 32 8.85 -12.51 -12.96
N ALA A 33 9.21 -12.81 -11.71
CA ALA A 33 8.35 -13.54 -10.77
C ALA A 33 7.06 -12.78 -10.44
N VAL A 34 7.11 -11.45 -10.36
CA VAL A 34 5.91 -10.62 -10.12
C VAL A 34 5.00 -10.64 -11.35
N TYR A 35 5.54 -10.57 -12.57
CA TYR A 35 4.71 -10.69 -13.79
C TYR A 35 4.08 -12.07 -13.90
N GLN A 36 4.83 -13.13 -13.61
CA GLN A 36 4.28 -14.49 -13.59
C GLN A 36 3.11 -14.60 -12.60
N MET A 37 3.24 -13.98 -11.43
CA MET A 37 2.16 -13.97 -10.43
C MET A 37 0.89 -13.25 -10.93
N ILE A 38 1.02 -12.22 -11.76
CA ILE A 38 -0.12 -11.54 -12.40
C ILE A 38 -0.80 -12.48 -13.39
N ASP A 39 -0.03 -13.15 -14.24
CA ASP A 39 -0.55 -14.07 -15.26
C ASP A 39 -1.25 -15.26 -14.60
N ASP A 40 -0.67 -15.80 -13.55
CA ASP A 40 -1.25 -16.89 -12.75
C ASP A 40 -2.58 -16.45 -12.11
N ALA A 41 -2.63 -15.26 -11.49
CA ALA A 41 -3.84 -14.72 -10.88
C ALA A 41 -4.94 -14.44 -11.91
N ALA A 42 -4.57 -13.88 -13.06
CA ALA A 42 -5.52 -13.64 -14.16
C ALA A 42 -6.10 -14.96 -14.71
N THR A 43 -5.25 -15.97 -14.89
CA THR A 43 -5.66 -17.31 -15.35
C THR A 43 -6.59 -17.98 -14.33
N GLU A 44 -6.32 -17.84 -13.04
CA GLU A 44 -7.17 -18.36 -11.97
C GLU A 44 -8.58 -17.76 -12.03
N ILE A 45 -8.69 -16.44 -12.18
CA ILE A 45 -9.99 -15.74 -12.25
C ILE A 45 -10.77 -16.17 -13.52
N VAL A 46 -10.10 -16.35 -14.65
CA VAL A 46 -10.74 -16.79 -15.89
C VAL A 46 -11.26 -18.22 -15.77
N ASN A 47 -10.51 -19.10 -15.10
CA ASN A 47 -10.90 -20.51 -14.94
C ASN A 47 -11.88 -20.74 -13.79
N ALA A 48 -11.97 -19.83 -12.83
CA ALA A 48 -12.87 -19.90 -11.68
C ALA A 48 -13.65 -18.57 -11.56
N PRO A 49 -14.73 -18.39 -12.33
CA PRO A 49 -15.51 -17.14 -12.34
C PRO A 49 -16.06 -16.71 -10.98
N GLU A 50 -16.26 -17.66 -10.06
CA GLU A 50 -16.64 -17.40 -8.68
C GLU A 50 -15.60 -16.56 -7.91
N SER A 51 -14.33 -16.67 -8.28
CA SER A 51 -13.23 -15.88 -7.70
C SER A 51 -13.22 -14.42 -8.19
N SER A 52 -13.98 -14.10 -9.24
CA SER A 52 -14.06 -12.76 -9.80
C SER A 52 -14.67 -11.76 -8.82
N GLY A 53 -15.61 -12.18 -7.99
CA GLY A 53 -16.20 -11.35 -6.93
C GLY A 53 -15.17 -10.87 -5.92
N ASP A 54 -14.37 -11.78 -5.40
CA ASP A 54 -13.32 -11.48 -4.42
C ASP A 54 -12.24 -10.56 -4.99
N TYR A 55 -11.88 -10.76 -6.26
CA TYR A 55 -10.98 -9.86 -6.96
C TYR A 55 -11.55 -8.45 -7.11
N LEU A 56 -12.82 -8.33 -7.54
CA LEU A 56 -13.50 -7.05 -7.70
C LEU A 56 -13.64 -6.31 -6.36
N ASP A 57 -13.92 -7.03 -5.29
CA ASP A 57 -13.94 -6.48 -3.93
C ASP A 57 -12.55 -5.96 -3.50
N THR A 58 -11.51 -6.70 -3.84
CA THR A 58 -10.13 -6.26 -3.60
C THR A 58 -9.81 -5.01 -4.41
N GLN A 59 -10.17 -4.97 -5.68
CA GLN A 59 -9.94 -3.81 -6.55
C GLN A 59 -10.73 -2.58 -6.07
N ALA A 60 -11.97 -2.76 -5.63
CA ALA A 60 -12.80 -1.68 -5.09
C ALA A 60 -12.20 -1.05 -3.82
N ARG A 61 -11.58 -1.87 -2.95
CA ARG A 61 -10.86 -1.37 -1.77
C ARG A 61 -9.54 -0.68 -2.13
N MET A 62 -8.93 -1.09 -3.24
CA MET A 62 -7.61 -0.65 -3.71
C MET A 62 -7.73 0.28 -4.93
N ASP A 63 -8.63 1.25 -4.87
CA ASP A 63 -8.98 2.18 -5.94
C ASP A 63 -7.79 3.00 -6.50
N ARG A 64 -6.74 3.17 -5.70
CA ARG A 64 -5.51 3.89 -6.08
C ARG A 64 -4.51 3.04 -6.84
N TYR A 65 -4.73 1.73 -6.92
CA TYR A 65 -3.83 0.79 -7.57
C TYR A 65 -4.33 0.41 -8.95
N SER A 66 -3.40 0.13 -9.87
CA SER A 66 -3.76 -0.41 -11.18
C SER A 66 -4.36 -1.82 -11.06
N ALA A 67 -5.13 -2.24 -12.06
CA ALA A 67 -5.71 -3.59 -12.11
C ALA A 67 -4.65 -4.69 -11.93
N ALA A 68 -3.45 -4.53 -12.52
CA ALA A 68 -2.33 -5.46 -12.33
C ALA A 68 -1.86 -5.53 -10.86
N ASN A 69 -1.80 -4.38 -10.18
CA ASN A 69 -1.47 -4.37 -8.76
C ASN A 69 -2.61 -4.92 -7.90
N ALA A 70 -3.87 -4.69 -8.26
CA ALA A 70 -5.01 -5.30 -7.58
C ALA A 70 -4.99 -6.84 -7.68
N LEU A 71 -4.60 -7.39 -8.85
CA LEU A 71 -4.37 -8.84 -9.01
C LEU A 71 -3.26 -9.35 -8.11
N LEU A 72 -2.14 -8.63 -8.02
CA LEU A 72 -1.03 -8.98 -7.13
C LEU A 72 -1.45 -8.98 -5.66
N ILE A 73 -2.21 -7.98 -5.24
CA ILE A 73 -2.72 -7.87 -3.88
C ILE A 73 -3.71 -8.99 -3.59
N TYR A 74 -4.67 -9.22 -4.50
CA TYR A 74 -5.63 -10.31 -4.41
C TYR A 74 -4.93 -11.67 -4.22
N LYS A 75 -3.91 -11.96 -5.03
CA LYS A 75 -3.18 -13.24 -4.95
C LYS A 75 -2.37 -13.39 -3.67
N GLN A 76 -1.79 -12.31 -3.15
CA GLN A 76 -0.92 -12.36 -1.97
C GLN A 76 -1.68 -12.17 -0.66
N GLN A 77 -2.64 -11.27 -0.61
CA GLN A 77 -3.42 -10.94 0.57
C GLN A 77 -4.77 -10.28 0.19
N PRO A 78 -5.82 -11.08 -0.13
CA PRO A 78 -7.11 -10.57 -0.59
C PRO A 78 -7.82 -9.66 0.43
N GLN A 79 -7.50 -9.77 1.71
CA GLN A 79 -8.09 -8.96 2.77
C GLN A 79 -7.31 -7.67 3.08
N ALA A 80 -6.29 -7.36 2.29
CA ALA A 80 -5.52 -6.13 2.46
C ALA A 80 -6.42 -4.88 2.34
N THR A 81 -6.14 -3.86 3.15
CA THR A 81 -6.93 -2.62 3.19
C THR A 81 -6.09 -1.38 2.98
N GLN A 82 -4.91 -1.31 3.57
CA GLN A 82 -4.02 -0.17 3.44
C GLN A 82 -2.57 -0.61 3.34
N LEU A 83 -1.97 -0.33 2.21
CA LEU A 83 -0.59 -0.70 1.92
C LEU A 83 0.31 0.52 1.99
N LYS A 84 1.44 0.37 2.67
CA LYS A 84 2.54 1.33 2.71
C LYS A 84 3.89 0.62 2.73
N GLU A 85 4.93 1.34 2.37
CA GLU A 85 6.30 0.86 2.55
C GLU A 85 6.65 0.74 4.04
N PHE A 86 7.67 -0.06 4.31
CA PHE A 86 8.20 -0.19 5.67
C PHE A 86 8.66 1.16 6.26
N ARG A 87 9.26 2.00 5.41
CA ARG A 87 9.74 3.33 5.80
C ARG A 87 8.57 4.25 6.16
N ASP A 88 7.52 4.29 5.32
CA ASP A 88 6.34 5.12 5.55
C ASP A 88 5.61 4.73 6.85
N TRP A 89 5.53 3.41 7.14
CA TRP A 89 5.00 2.95 8.43
C TRP A 89 5.85 3.43 9.61
N GLN A 90 7.18 3.44 9.47
CA GLN A 90 8.07 3.95 10.52
C GLN A 90 7.92 5.47 10.72
N GLU A 91 7.75 6.24 9.64
CA GLU A 91 7.50 7.69 9.69
C GLU A 91 6.18 8.01 10.39
N ASP A 92 5.16 7.18 10.20
CA ASP A 92 3.89 7.26 10.94
C ASP A 92 3.99 6.81 12.41
N GLY A 93 5.16 6.40 12.87
CA GLY A 93 5.36 5.85 14.21
C GLY A 93 4.76 4.46 14.43
N VAL A 94 4.42 3.76 13.35
CA VAL A 94 3.81 2.43 13.35
C VAL A 94 4.88 1.37 13.09
N LYS A 95 4.83 0.28 13.85
CA LYS A 95 5.79 -0.82 13.72
C LYS A 95 5.16 -1.97 12.94
N VAL A 96 5.88 -2.48 11.94
CA VAL A 96 5.52 -3.71 11.25
C VAL A 96 5.84 -4.90 12.16
N SER A 97 4.92 -5.86 12.24
CA SER A 97 5.04 -7.04 13.08
C SER A 97 6.23 -7.89 12.67
N LYS A 98 6.94 -8.43 13.67
CA LYS A 98 8.09 -9.30 13.40
C LYS A 98 7.63 -10.58 12.68
N GLY A 99 8.26 -10.85 11.52
CA GLY A 99 7.89 -12.02 10.70
C GLY A 99 6.81 -11.74 9.66
N ALA A 100 6.30 -10.50 9.56
CA ALA A 100 5.36 -10.11 8.51
C ALA A 100 5.96 -10.35 7.10
N LYS A 101 5.16 -10.90 6.19
CA LYS A 101 5.54 -11.10 4.80
C LYS A 101 5.19 -9.87 3.97
N SER A 102 6.17 -9.28 3.32
CA SER A 102 5.92 -8.14 2.42
C SER A 102 5.17 -8.57 1.17
N LEU A 103 4.22 -7.74 0.73
CA LEU A 103 3.57 -7.86 -0.56
C LEU A 103 4.45 -7.21 -1.63
N SER A 104 4.43 -7.78 -2.83
CA SER A 104 5.13 -7.21 -4.00
C SER A 104 4.12 -6.50 -4.88
N ILE A 105 4.39 -5.25 -5.20
CA ILE A 105 3.62 -4.45 -6.16
C ILE A 105 4.55 -3.93 -7.26
N LEU A 106 3.96 -3.45 -8.35
CA LEU A 106 4.68 -2.80 -9.45
C LEU A 106 4.50 -1.29 -9.35
N GLU A 107 5.62 -0.57 -9.39
CA GLU A 107 5.62 0.89 -9.38
C GLU A 107 6.35 1.42 -10.61
N PRO A 108 5.78 2.40 -11.33
CA PRO A 108 6.49 3.11 -12.38
C PRO A 108 7.54 4.04 -11.76
N VAL A 109 8.77 3.95 -12.21
CA VAL A 109 9.89 4.80 -11.77
C VAL A 109 10.47 5.51 -12.97
N GLU A 110 10.60 6.82 -12.87
CA GLU A 110 11.26 7.63 -13.88
C GLU A 110 12.78 7.48 -13.77
N TYR A 111 13.44 7.37 -14.90
CA TYR A 111 14.90 7.34 -14.97
C TYR A 111 15.40 8.20 -16.14
N ALA A 112 16.55 8.84 -15.94
CA ALA A 112 17.21 9.60 -16.99
C ALA A 112 17.95 8.65 -17.94
N LYS A 113 17.66 8.76 -19.24
CA LYS A 113 18.41 8.05 -20.28
C LYS A 113 19.70 8.79 -20.58
N LYS A 114 20.61 8.09 -21.27
CA LYS A 114 21.92 8.67 -21.67
C LYS A 114 21.82 9.84 -22.65
N ASP A 115 20.68 9.95 -23.35
CA ASP A 115 20.35 11.02 -24.27
C ASP A 115 19.72 12.26 -23.59
N GLY A 116 19.59 12.26 -22.26
CA GLY A 116 18.98 13.33 -21.48
C GLY A 116 17.44 13.28 -21.44
N SER A 117 16.80 12.34 -22.14
CA SER A 117 15.34 12.14 -22.05
C SER A 117 14.97 11.34 -20.82
N THR A 118 13.72 11.53 -20.35
CA THR A 118 13.17 10.73 -19.25
C THR A 118 12.52 9.46 -19.79
N GLY A 119 12.84 8.32 -19.20
CA GLY A 119 12.18 7.05 -19.44
C GLY A 119 11.39 6.61 -18.23
N ILE A 120 10.37 5.76 -18.42
CA ILE A 120 9.63 5.11 -17.34
C ILE A 120 9.99 3.63 -17.33
N ALA A 121 10.40 3.15 -16.19
CA ALA A 121 10.63 1.71 -15.95
C ALA A 121 9.70 1.23 -14.85
N THR A 122 9.24 -0.01 -14.96
CA THR A 122 8.46 -0.65 -13.89
C THR A 122 9.39 -1.40 -12.97
N MET A 123 9.31 -1.13 -11.67
CA MET A 123 10.10 -1.81 -10.64
C MET A 123 9.18 -2.52 -9.64
N SER A 124 9.67 -3.65 -9.12
CA SER A 124 9.02 -4.33 -8.01
C SER A 124 9.32 -3.62 -6.69
N LYS A 125 8.28 -3.31 -5.93
CA LYS A 125 8.32 -2.64 -4.63
C LYS A 125 7.73 -3.54 -3.56
N LYS A 126 8.26 -3.48 -2.36
CA LYS A 126 7.78 -4.24 -1.21
C LYS A 126 6.98 -3.35 -0.28
N VAL A 127 5.74 -3.76 0.01
CA VAL A 127 4.81 -3.04 0.88
C VAL A 127 4.26 -3.98 1.96
N PHE A 128 3.70 -3.39 3.00
CA PHE A 128 3.07 -4.10 4.11
C PHE A 128 1.66 -3.56 4.31
N ASP A 129 0.73 -4.47 4.59
CA ASP A 129 -0.63 -4.09 4.93
C ASP A 129 -0.74 -3.66 6.40
N VAL A 130 -1.72 -2.82 6.69
CA VAL A 130 -2.02 -2.34 8.04
C VAL A 130 -2.28 -3.49 9.03
N SER A 131 -2.88 -4.58 8.58
CA SER A 131 -3.11 -5.78 9.39
C SER A 131 -1.82 -6.44 9.90
N GLN A 132 -0.71 -6.15 9.23
CA GLN A 132 0.63 -6.63 9.60
C GLN A 132 1.37 -5.65 10.52
N THR A 133 0.68 -4.64 11.04
CA THR A 133 1.29 -3.56 11.81
C THR A 133 0.62 -3.37 13.17
N THR A 134 1.25 -2.59 14.05
CA THR A 134 0.69 -2.21 15.35
C THR A 134 -0.44 -1.17 15.25
N ALA A 135 -0.77 -0.71 14.04
CA ALA A 135 -1.85 0.26 13.79
C ALA A 135 -3.20 -0.42 13.47
N GLU A 136 -3.26 -1.73 13.36
CA GLU A 136 -4.47 -2.46 13.00
C GLU A 136 -5.68 -2.03 13.85
N ASP A 137 -5.53 -1.96 15.17
CA ASP A 137 -6.61 -1.57 16.08
C ASP A 137 -7.03 -0.10 15.93
N ARG A 138 -6.13 0.77 15.48
CA ARG A 138 -6.42 2.20 15.31
C ARG A 138 -7.22 2.48 14.05
N LEU A 139 -7.00 1.71 12.99
CA LEU A 139 -7.61 1.90 11.67
C LEU A 139 -8.87 1.05 11.48
N ARG A 140 -9.04 -0.03 12.25
CA ARG A 140 -10.29 -0.82 12.32
C ARG A 140 -11.38 -0.17 13.17
N ARG A 141 -11.13 0.97 13.82
CA ARG A 141 -12.22 1.70 14.47
C ARG A 141 -13.22 2.09 13.38
N PRO A 142 -14.43 1.52 13.37
CA PRO A 142 -15.47 2.03 12.50
C PRO A 142 -15.57 3.52 12.82
N LEU A 143 -15.65 4.34 11.80
CA LEU A 143 -16.14 5.71 11.97
C LEU A 143 -17.51 5.53 12.60
N THR A 144 -17.61 5.65 13.91
CA THR A 144 -18.89 5.76 14.60
C THR A 144 -19.47 7.10 14.14
N VAL A 145 -20.16 7.04 13.01
CA VAL A 145 -20.98 8.12 12.52
C VAL A 145 -22.18 8.13 13.44
N THR A 146 -22.04 8.80 14.60
CA THR A 146 -23.19 9.07 15.45
C THR A 146 -24.08 10.06 14.67
N PRO A 147 -25.41 9.94 14.77
CA PRO A 147 -26.35 10.86 14.14
C PRO A 147 -26.00 12.33 14.37
N GLU A 148 -25.37 12.61 15.50
CA GLU A 148 -24.90 13.94 15.91
C GLU A 148 -23.70 14.46 15.09
N ASN A 149 -22.94 13.59 14.40
CA ASN A 149 -21.77 13.97 13.59
C ASN A 149 -22.06 14.02 12.09
N LEU A 150 -23.19 13.49 11.66
CA LEU A 150 -23.56 13.42 10.23
C LEU A 150 -23.66 14.82 9.60
N TRP A 151 -24.23 15.78 10.30
CA TRP A 151 -24.39 17.14 9.81
C TRP A 151 -23.07 17.94 9.78
N ARG A 152 -22.11 17.64 10.67
CA ARG A 152 -20.78 18.24 10.65
C ARG A 152 -19.93 17.79 9.45
N LEU A 153 -20.05 16.53 9.02
CA LEU A 153 -19.38 16.01 7.84
C LEU A 153 -19.96 16.56 6.54
N CYS A 154 -21.27 16.83 6.49
CA CYS A 154 -21.91 17.48 5.34
C CYS A 154 -21.50 18.95 5.17
N LEU A 155 -21.22 19.67 6.26
CA LEU A 155 -20.86 21.09 6.20
C LEU A 155 -19.43 21.37 5.71
N ILE A 156 -18.52 20.39 5.79
CA ILE A 156 -17.10 20.58 5.41
C ILE A 156 -16.88 20.39 3.89
N ARG A 157 -17.85 19.87 3.14
CA ARG A 157 -17.63 19.47 1.74
C ARG A 157 -18.50 20.19 0.70
N LEU A 158 -19.20 21.26 1.07
CA LEU A 158 -19.91 22.07 0.07
C LEU A 158 -19.17 23.40 -0.10
N PRO A 159 -18.60 23.67 -1.30
CA PRO A 159 -18.20 25.02 -1.64
C PRO A 159 -19.46 25.91 -1.68
N LEU A 160 -19.32 27.11 -1.18
CA LEU A 160 -20.30 28.20 -1.05
C LEU A 160 -20.93 28.62 -2.40
N MET A 161 -21.68 27.73 -3.04
CA MET A 161 -22.41 28.09 -4.25
C MET A 161 -23.65 27.23 -4.41
N TRP A 162 -24.59 27.42 -3.54
CA TRP A 162 -26.03 27.34 -3.82
C TRP A 162 -26.83 27.35 -2.51
N GLN A 163 -27.28 28.54 -2.10
CA GLN A 163 -28.41 28.64 -1.20
C GLN A 163 -29.64 28.98 -2.04
N PRO A 164 -30.62 28.07 -2.14
CA PRO A 164 -31.95 28.46 -1.74
C PRO A 164 -32.76 27.29 -1.16
N TRP A 165 -32.76 27.11 0.14
CA TRP A 165 -33.82 26.44 0.89
C TRP A 165 -33.78 26.94 2.34
N ARG A 166 -34.14 28.21 2.55
CA ARG A 166 -34.62 28.66 3.83
C ARG A 166 -36.11 28.31 3.89
N SER A 167 -36.44 27.17 4.40
CA SER A 167 -37.72 26.92 5.12
C SER A 167 -37.92 25.42 5.33
N CYS A 168 -37.37 24.86 6.40
CA CYS A 168 -37.93 23.71 7.06
C CYS A 168 -37.99 24.04 8.55
N HIS A 169 -39.08 24.60 8.97
CA HIS A 169 -39.50 24.66 10.40
C HIS A 169 -39.90 23.22 10.80
N PRO A 170 -39.45 22.71 11.95
CA PRO A 170 -40.00 21.49 12.50
C PRO A 170 -41.45 21.73 12.95
N PRO A 171 -42.38 20.78 12.77
CA PRO A 171 -43.71 20.90 13.32
C PRO A 171 -43.67 20.87 14.86
N ASN A 172 -44.33 21.82 15.48
CA ASN A 172 -44.62 21.84 16.90
C ASN A 172 -45.39 20.58 17.30
N MET A 173 -44.89 19.86 18.27
CA MET A 173 -45.65 19.15 19.28
C MET A 173 -45.04 19.40 20.65
#